data_eeaf4623a23b4bda31f1dae7acfd961b
#
_entry.id   eeaf4623a23b4bda31f1dae7acfd961b
#
_cell.length_a   1.000
_cell.length_b   1.000
_cell.length_c   1.000
_cell.angle_alpha   90.00
_cell.angle_beta   90.00
_cell.angle_gamma   90.00
#
_symmetry.space_group_name_H-M   'P 1'
#
loop_
_entity.id
_entity.type
_entity.pdbx_description
1 polymer ?
#
loop_
_entity_poly.entity_id
_entity_poly.type
_entity_poly.pdbx_seq_one_letter_code
_entity_poly.pdbx_strand_id
1 'polypeptide(L)'
;MSNEKGTLSIEEQGIDTISEEERKGTPASLFWPWFAANVSMFAMSYGAWALGFGISFWQATAMTIIGVVISFLLVGIISIAGKRGNAPTMVLTRATFGVEGAKVPAALSWIATLGWEISLTTTAVLALSSTIEKLGWGSGVAPKIISTIVVVGLVVVAGIFGYDLIMRCQQVITIVTGVITVGFFILGWGHIDFSAIDSVPAGSLPAMLGCCFFVMTGFGLGWVNIAADYSRYLPRNSSNGGIVFWTTFGASIANVFLIFYGLLLAVSNADMAENVGNDPIGAMASILPTWYLIPYTIVAVLGLMSGSIMDNYSNGLALLSFGVKLPRTVAAALTAALTVLGVVYVTFFSDTFIGPFQGFLTTLGVPMAVWAGMFVADVIIRKKDYSTADLYDPKGRYGAWNGKSFAILVVGTVLGWGLVVNTAASWLNWQGYLLFFIGGKEGSWAAANLGVIVALIIGLAGSLMFQRGDIAKQEADLPVSEA
;
A
#
# COMPACT_ATOMS: atom_id res chain seq x y z
N MET A 1 24.13 -13.06 -30.09
CA MET A 1 22.80 -12.81 -30.69
C MET A 1 21.87 -12.42 -29.54
N SER A 2 21.67 -11.12 -29.34
CA SER A 2 20.74 -10.60 -28.36
C SER A 2 19.33 -10.95 -28.83
N ASN A 3 18.68 -11.88 -28.10
CA ASN A 3 17.24 -12.07 -28.22
C ASN A 3 16.60 -10.76 -27.73
N GLU A 4 16.16 -9.91 -28.63
CA GLU A 4 15.18 -8.87 -28.33
C GLU A 4 13.91 -9.60 -27.89
N LYS A 5 13.76 -9.77 -26.57
CA LYS A 5 12.49 -10.24 -26.01
C LYS A 5 11.44 -9.23 -26.45
N GLY A 6 10.49 -9.67 -27.25
CA GLY A 6 9.41 -8.84 -27.77
C GLY A 6 8.64 -8.16 -26.63
N THR A 7 7.97 -7.08 -26.93
CA THR A 7 7.22 -6.19 -26.03
C THR A 7 6.17 -6.90 -25.13
N LEU A 8 5.86 -8.17 -25.44
CA LEU A 8 4.87 -9.03 -24.77
C LEU A 8 5.50 -10.32 -24.21
N SER A 9 6.80 -10.34 -23.91
CA SER A 9 7.39 -11.50 -23.25
C SER A 9 6.93 -11.59 -21.81
N ILE A 10 6.44 -12.78 -21.40
CA ILE A 10 6.09 -13.08 -20.01
C ILE A 10 7.40 -13.11 -19.22
N GLU A 11 7.45 -12.37 -18.09
CA GLU A 11 8.59 -12.42 -17.19
C GLU A 11 8.57 -13.74 -16.41
N GLU A 12 9.63 -14.53 -16.56
CA GLU A 12 9.80 -15.81 -15.87
C GLU A 12 10.59 -15.67 -14.56
N GLN A 13 11.27 -14.54 -14.35
CA GLN A 13 12.04 -14.27 -13.14
C GLN A 13 11.11 -14.16 -11.91
N GLY A 14 11.26 -15.11 -11.02
CA GLY A 14 10.55 -15.15 -9.76
C GLY A 14 11.28 -14.38 -8.66
N ILE A 15 11.61 -15.11 -7.60
CA ILE A 15 12.35 -14.58 -6.45
C ILE A 15 13.86 -14.53 -6.67
N ASP A 16 14.36 -14.91 -7.84
CA ASP A 16 15.77 -14.93 -8.18
C ASP A 16 16.38 -13.51 -8.21
N THR A 17 17.69 -13.45 -8.06
CA THR A 17 18.43 -12.19 -8.10
C THR A 17 18.55 -11.67 -9.54
N ILE A 18 18.43 -10.36 -9.70
CA ILE A 18 18.64 -9.67 -10.96
C ILE A 18 20.14 -9.66 -11.29
N SER A 19 20.51 -10.04 -12.52
CA SER A 19 21.90 -9.97 -12.98
C SER A 19 22.36 -8.52 -13.15
N GLU A 20 23.66 -8.27 -13.12
CA GLU A 20 24.21 -6.92 -13.30
C GLU A 20 23.88 -6.33 -14.70
N GLU A 21 23.74 -7.19 -15.71
CA GLU A 21 23.36 -6.79 -17.08
C GLU A 21 21.90 -6.35 -17.22
N GLU A 22 21.03 -6.83 -16.33
CA GLU A 22 19.61 -6.47 -16.30
C GLU A 22 19.33 -5.21 -15.50
N ARG A 23 20.32 -4.69 -14.76
CA ARG A 23 20.19 -3.46 -14.00
C ARG A 23 20.10 -2.26 -14.93
N LYS A 24 19.07 -1.47 -14.76
CA LYS A 24 18.76 -0.33 -15.64
C LYS A 24 18.04 0.79 -14.87
N GLY A 25 18.04 1.96 -15.47
CA GLY A 25 17.33 3.11 -14.95
C GLY A 25 18.16 3.96 -14.00
N THR A 26 17.51 4.95 -13.44
CA THR A 26 18.07 5.90 -12.47
C THR A 26 17.12 5.99 -11.28
N PRO A 27 17.54 6.56 -10.12
CA PRO A 27 16.62 6.79 -9.03
C PRO A 27 15.34 7.53 -9.42
N ALA A 28 15.43 8.49 -10.37
CA ALA A 28 14.28 9.23 -10.88
C ALA A 28 13.25 8.35 -11.61
N SER A 29 13.66 7.21 -12.16
CA SER A 29 12.71 6.28 -12.80
C SER A 29 11.73 5.64 -11.82
N LEU A 30 12.02 5.63 -10.50
CA LEU A 30 11.11 5.18 -9.46
C LEU A 30 9.89 6.11 -9.29
N PHE A 31 10.00 7.38 -9.72
CA PHE A 31 8.85 8.28 -9.70
C PHE A 31 7.63 7.68 -10.40
N TRP A 32 7.80 7.13 -11.59
CA TRP A 32 6.69 6.71 -12.45
C TRP A 32 5.81 5.60 -11.85
N PRO A 33 6.35 4.45 -11.41
CA PRO A 33 5.51 3.41 -10.82
C PRO A 33 4.85 3.87 -9.53
N TRP A 34 5.58 4.58 -8.66
CA TRP A 34 5.03 5.06 -7.40
C TRP A 34 3.98 6.15 -7.58
N PHE A 35 4.18 7.07 -8.51
CA PHE A 35 3.18 8.11 -8.81
C PHE A 35 1.93 7.49 -9.44
N ALA A 36 2.09 6.63 -10.45
CA ALA A 36 0.97 6.02 -11.15
C ALA A 36 0.10 5.12 -10.25
N ALA A 37 0.73 4.36 -9.34
CA ALA A 37 0.01 3.54 -8.37
C ALA A 37 -0.79 4.37 -7.34
N ASN A 38 -0.37 5.61 -7.11
CA ASN A 38 -0.93 6.48 -6.07
C ASN A 38 -1.76 7.64 -6.63
N VAL A 39 -1.71 7.93 -7.94
CA VAL A 39 -2.55 8.95 -8.58
C VAL A 39 -3.95 8.38 -8.86
N SER A 40 -4.70 8.16 -7.81
CA SER A 40 -6.03 7.55 -7.87
C SER A 40 -7.08 8.45 -7.23
N MET A 41 -8.24 8.57 -7.88
CA MET A 41 -9.41 9.28 -7.32
C MET A 41 -9.82 8.74 -5.94
N PHE A 42 -9.48 7.49 -5.64
CA PHE A 42 -9.69 6.88 -4.33
C PHE A 42 -9.00 7.64 -3.19
N ALA A 43 -7.87 8.31 -3.45
CA ALA A 43 -7.19 9.12 -2.44
C ALA A 43 -8.04 10.29 -1.94
N MET A 44 -8.94 10.85 -2.78
CA MET A 44 -9.84 11.92 -2.34
C MET A 44 -10.82 11.46 -1.26
N SER A 45 -11.21 10.19 -1.26
CA SER A 45 -12.09 9.62 -0.24
C SER A 45 -11.50 9.69 1.17
N TYR A 46 -10.17 9.61 1.29
CA TYR A 46 -9.48 9.81 2.55
C TYR A 46 -9.68 11.22 3.13
N GLY A 47 -9.94 12.23 2.29
CA GLY A 47 -10.33 13.57 2.74
C GLY A 47 -11.66 13.53 3.51
N ALA A 48 -12.69 12.87 2.96
CA ALA A 48 -13.97 12.70 3.64
C ALA A 48 -13.82 11.85 4.91
N TRP A 49 -13.11 10.75 4.85
CA TRP A 49 -12.88 9.88 6.01
C TRP A 49 -12.08 10.57 7.12
N ALA A 50 -11.13 11.47 6.76
CA ALA A 50 -10.37 12.24 7.74
C ALA A 50 -11.27 13.18 8.57
N LEU A 51 -12.25 13.83 7.95
CA LEU A 51 -13.26 14.62 8.67
C LEU A 51 -14.13 13.76 9.59
N GLY A 52 -14.36 12.51 9.24
CA GLY A 52 -15.09 11.54 10.06
C GLY A 52 -14.46 11.25 11.43
N PHE A 53 -13.19 11.62 11.65
CA PHE A 53 -12.55 11.59 12.98
C PHE A 53 -13.02 12.73 13.91
N GLY A 54 -13.87 13.64 13.45
CA GLY A 54 -14.36 14.77 14.24
C GLY A 54 -13.26 15.81 14.54
N ILE A 55 -12.40 16.07 13.57
CA ILE A 55 -11.31 17.06 13.62
C ILE A 55 -11.56 18.17 12.60
N SER A 56 -11.02 19.37 12.86
CA SER A 56 -11.20 20.50 11.95
C SER A 56 -10.51 20.24 10.58
N PHE A 57 -10.94 21.01 9.57
CA PHE A 57 -10.34 20.95 8.23
C PHE A 57 -8.81 21.06 8.26
N TRP A 58 -8.26 22.02 9.00
CA TRP A 58 -6.83 22.24 9.08
C TRP A 58 -6.09 21.13 9.85
N GLN A 59 -6.72 20.59 10.90
CA GLN A 59 -6.18 19.42 11.59
C GLN A 59 -6.17 18.19 10.67
N ALA A 60 -7.24 17.94 9.93
CA ALA A 60 -7.31 16.86 8.95
C ALA A 60 -6.26 17.03 7.84
N THR A 61 -6.11 18.25 7.31
CA THR A 61 -5.06 18.58 6.32
C THR A 61 -3.67 18.27 6.85
N ALA A 62 -3.35 18.76 8.06
CA ALA A 62 -2.01 18.51 8.63
C ALA A 62 -1.76 17.01 8.87
N MET A 63 -2.73 16.29 9.46
CA MET A 63 -2.57 14.87 9.79
C MET A 63 -2.50 13.98 8.56
N THR A 64 -3.24 14.30 7.50
CA THR A 64 -3.18 13.54 6.24
C THR A 64 -1.86 13.76 5.53
N ILE A 65 -1.34 14.99 5.44
CA ILE A 65 -0.03 15.28 4.84
C ILE A 65 1.08 14.56 5.62
N ILE A 66 1.09 14.70 6.95
CA ILE A 66 2.08 14.04 7.82
C ILE A 66 2.02 12.52 7.64
N GLY A 67 0.82 11.94 7.69
CA GLY A 67 0.62 10.50 7.55
C GLY A 67 1.10 9.95 6.21
N VAL A 68 0.75 10.61 5.11
CA VAL A 68 1.20 10.26 3.75
C VAL A 68 2.72 10.33 3.65
N VAL A 69 3.31 11.49 3.98
CA VAL A 69 4.75 11.72 3.75
C VAL A 69 5.61 10.82 4.63
N ILE A 70 5.29 10.69 5.93
CA ILE A 70 6.07 9.84 6.84
C ILE A 70 5.96 8.37 6.44
N SER A 71 4.77 7.89 6.09
CA SER A 71 4.62 6.48 5.72
C SER A 71 5.33 6.14 4.40
N PHE A 72 5.31 7.02 3.40
CA PHE A 72 6.08 6.80 2.16
C PHE A 72 7.59 7.04 2.33
N LEU A 73 8.02 7.81 3.32
CA LEU A 73 9.44 7.88 3.67
C LEU A 73 9.97 6.51 4.13
N LEU A 74 9.16 5.72 4.86
CA LEU A 74 9.52 4.34 5.21
C LEU A 74 9.71 3.48 3.96
N VAL A 75 8.79 3.60 2.98
CA VAL A 75 8.91 2.91 1.67
C VAL A 75 10.19 3.33 0.95
N GLY A 76 10.49 4.63 0.91
CA GLY A 76 11.72 5.17 0.32
C GLY A 76 12.98 4.60 0.94
N ILE A 77 13.04 4.52 2.28
CA ILE A 77 14.19 3.94 3.01
C ILE A 77 14.33 2.45 2.68
N ILE A 78 13.24 1.69 2.71
CA ILE A 78 13.25 0.25 2.40
C ILE A 78 13.66 0.01 0.95
N SER A 79 13.31 0.89 0.03
CA SER A 79 13.70 0.79 -1.39
C SER A 79 15.23 0.77 -1.60
N ILE A 80 16.03 1.30 -0.67
CA ILE A 80 17.50 1.19 -0.74
C ILE A 80 17.94 -0.28 -0.74
N ALA A 81 17.24 -1.16 -0.02
CA ALA A 81 17.58 -2.57 0.06
C ALA A 81 17.54 -3.27 -1.32
N GLY A 82 16.64 -2.83 -2.22
CA GLY A 82 16.51 -3.41 -3.57
C GLY A 82 17.80 -3.29 -4.37
N LYS A 83 18.39 -2.08 -4.46
CA LYS A 83 19.67 -1.89 -5.16
C LYS A 83 20.82 -2.66 -4.52
N ARG A 84 20.82 -2.79 -3.17
CA ARG A 84 21.87 -3.47 -2.42
C ARG A 84 21.82 -4.98 -2.51
N GLY A 85 20.64 -5.56 -2.77
CA GLY A 85 20.46 -7.01 -2.70
C GLY A 85 19.93 -7.66 -3.98
N ASN A 86 19.56 -6.93 -5.03
CA ASN A 86 19.05 -7.45 -6.33
C ASN A 86 17.86 -8.39 -6.23
N ALA A 87 17.15 -8.39 -5.10
CA ALA A 87 16.12 -9.37 -4.81
C ALA A 87 14.83 -8.68 -4.36
N PRO A 88 13.68 -9.35 -4.43
CA PRO A 88 12.42 -8.82 -3.91
C PRO A 88 12.48 -8.55 -2.41
N THR A 89 11.63 -7.66 -1.93
CA THR A 89 11.54 -7.21 -0.54
C THR A 89 11.48 -8.37 0.45
N MET A 90 10.63 -9.37 0.18
CA MET A 90 10.47 -10.52 1.08
C MET A 90 11.66 -11.49 1.05
N VAL A 91 12.42 -11.54 -0.04
CA VAL A 91 13.68 -12.27 -0.09
C VAL A 91 14.75 -11.55 0.74
N LEU A 92 14.86 -10.23 0.63
CA LEU A 92 15.79 -9.43 1.43
C LEU A 92 15.50 -9.51 2.93
N THR A 93 14.24 -9.71 3.32
CA THR A 93 13.81 -9.95 4.70
C THR A 93 14.50 -11.16 5.35
N ARG A 94 15.02 -12.09 4.54
CA ARG A 94 15.80 -13.25 5.02
C ARG A 94 17.07 -12.83 5.78
N ALA A 95 17.65 -11.69 5.47
CA ALA A 95 18.78 -11.15 6.21
C ALA A 95 18.42 -10.80 7.67
N THR A 96 17.18 -10.40 7.90
CA THR A 96 16.67 -10.02 9.24
C THR A 96 16.14 -11.23 10.01
N PHE A 97 15.38 -12.11 9.36
CA PHE A 97 14.62 -13.22 10.00
C PHE A 97 15.27 -14.60 9.86
N GLY A 98 16.30 -14.74 8.99
CA GLY A 98 16.79 -16.01 8.51
C GLY A 98 15.97 -16.55 7.33
N VAL A 99 16.53 -17.48 6.56
CA VAL A 99 15.94 -17.96 5.29
C VAL A 99 14.57 -18.62 5.51
N GLU A 100 14.44 -19.45 6.53
CA GLU A 100 13.17 -20.11 6.87
C GLU A 100 12.25 -19.18 7.68
N GLY A 101 12.81 -18.36 8.59
CA GLY A 101 12.06 -17.44 9.42
C GLY A 101 11.35 -16.35 8.62
N ALA A 102 11.92 -15.92 7.50
CA ALA A 102 11.33 -14.93 6.61
C ALA A 102 10.02 -15.38 5.94
N LYS A 103 9.70 -16.65 5.97
CA LYS A 103 8.40 -17.16 5.49
C LYS A 103 7.22 -16.53 6.24
N VAL A 104 7.37 -16.21 7.52
CA VAL A 104 6.29 -15.58 8.29
C VAL A 104 5.97 -14.17 7.81
N PRO A 105 6.91 -13.22 7.75
CA PRO A 105 6.63 -11.91 7.15
C PRO A 105 6.22 -12.01 5.67
N ALA A 106 6.72 -12.98 4.90
CA ALA A 106 6.29 -13.20 3.52
C ALA A 106 4.80 -13.62 3.44
N ALA A 107 4.32 -14.47 4.35
CA ALA A 107 2.90 -14.82 4.44
C ALA A 107 2.04 -13.61 4.83
N LEU A 108 2.48 -12.79 5.80
CA LEU A 108 1.80 -11.54 6.16
C LEU A 108 1.74 -10.57 4.98
N SER A 109 2.85 -10.43 4.25
CA SER A 109 2.92 -9.60 3.03
C SER A 109 1.96 -10.10 1.97
N TRP A 110 1.92 -11.42 1.71
CA TRP A 110 1.00 -12.02 0.75
C TRP A 110 -0.47 -11.75 1.10
N ILE A 111 -0.86 -11.90 2.37
CA ILE A 111 -2.23 -11.61 2.83
C ILE A 111 -2.52 -10.12 2.70
N ALA A 112 -1.56 -9.25 3.05
CA ALA A 112 -1.73 -7.80 2.98
C ALA A 112 -1.92 -7.30 1.54
N THR A 113 -1.08 -7.74 0.60
CA THR A 113 -1.21 -7.38 -0.82
C THR A 113 -2.47 -7.96 -1.45
N LEU A 114 -2.88 -9.19 -1.09
CA LEU A 114 -4.16 -9.77 -1.51
C LEU A 114 -5.36 -8.91 -1.04
N GLY A 115 -5.34 -8.47 0.22
CA GLY A 115 -6.37 -7.59 0.76
C GLY A 115 -6.44 -6.24 0.05
N TRP A 116 -5.29 -5.65 -0.28
CA TRP A 116 -5.23 -4.42 -1.07
C TRP A 116 -5.74 -4.63 -2.50
N GLU A 117 -5.33 -5.69 -3.17
CA GLU A 117 -5.79 -6.05 -4.52
C GLU A 117 -7.32 -6.21 -4.57
N ILE A 118 -7.89 -6.91 -3.57
CA ILE A 118 -9.34 -7.05 -3.42
C ILE A 118 -10.01 -5.67 -3.22
N SER A 119 -9.46 -4.84 -2.35
CA SER A 119 -10.03 -3.53 -2.02
C SER A 119 -10.02 -2.58 -3.21
N LEU A 120 -8.90 -2.45 -3.91
CA LEU A 120 -8.76 -1.59 -5.09
C LEU A 120 -9.63 -2.09 -6.24
N THR A 121 -9.64 -3.40 -6.49
CA THR A 121 -10.47 -4.00 -7.54
C THR A 121 -11.96 -3.84 -7.24
N THR A 122 -12.39 -4.05 -5.98
CA THR A 122 -13.79 -3.82 -5.57
C THR A 122 -14.19 -2.36 -5.77
N THR A 123 -13.34 -1.41 -5.38
CA THR A 123 -13.61 0.02 -5.58
C THR A 123 -13.76 0.37 -7.05
N ALA A 124 -12.94 -0.22 -7.94
CA ALA A 124 -13.06 -0.04 -9.38
C ALA A 124 -14.38 -0.63 -9.94
N VAL A 125 -14.80 -1.79 -9.42
CA VAL A 125 -16.09 -2.40 -9.76
C VAL A 125 -17.25 -1.51 -9.34
N LEU A 126 -17.24 -0.98 -8.12
CA LEU A 126 -18.28 -0.07 -7.61
C LEU A 126 -18.33 1.22 -8.45
N ALA A 127 -17.19 1.83 -8.74
CA ALA A 127 -17.09 3.03 -9.56
C ALA A 127 -17.70 2.84 -10.96
N LEU A 128 -17.38 1.72 -11.62
CA LEU A 128 -17.94 1.41 -12.95
C LEU A 128 -19.44 1.12 -12.87
N SER A 129 -19.87 0.36 -11.86
CA SER A 129 -21.29 0.03 -11.63
C SER A 129 -22.12 1.29 -11.41
N SER A 130 -21.70 2.17 -10.50
CA SER A 130 -22.38 3.45 -10.23
C SER A 130 -22.47 4.32 -11.47
N THR A 131 -21.45 4.32 -12.31
CA THR A 131 -21.47 5.09 -13.57
C THR A 131 -22.46 4.52 -14.58
N ILE A 132 -22.52 3.19 -14.74
CA ILE A 132 -23.53 2.53 -15.60
C ILE A 132 -24.93 2.90 -15.14
N GLU A 133 -25.20 2.90 -13.85
CA GLU A 133 -26.49 3.27 -13.28
C GLU A 133 -26.83 4.75 -13.51
N LYS A 134 -25.91 5.66 -13.26
CA LYS A 134 -26.08 7.12 -13.46
C LYS A 134 -26.30 7.49 -14.92
N LEU A 135 -25.73 6.74 -15.87
CA LEU A 135 -25.95 6.91 -17.30
C LEU A 135 -27.26 6.29 -17.79
N GLY A 136 -28.01 5.58 -16.94
CA GLY A 136 -29.23 4.90 -17.30
C GLY A 136 -29.05 3.65 -18.20
N TRP A 137 -27.81 3.09 -18.21
CA TRP A 137 -27.48 1.91 -19.04
C TRP A 137 -27.84 0.58 -18.37
N GLY A 138 -28.30 0.62 -17.12
CA GLY A 138 -28.74 -0.53 -16.36
C GLY A 138 -29.09 -0.17 -14.94
N SER A 139 -29.68 -1.11 -14.21
CA SER A 139 -30.04 -0.95 -12.79
C SER A 139 -29.97 -2.28 -12.04
N GLY A 140 -29.91 -2.21 -10.72
CA GLY A 140 -29.91 -3.37 -9.84
C GLY A 140 -28.57 -4.16 -9.90
N VAL A 141 -28.65 -5.49 -10.03
CA VAL A 141 -27.45 -6.36 -9.95
C VAL A 141 -26.65 -6.39 -11.25
N ALA A 142 -27.29 -6.13 -12.41
CA ALA A 142 -26.63 -6.25 -13.72
C ALA A 142 -25.40 -5.35 -13.89
N PRO A 143 -25.41 -4.04 -13.54
CA PRO A 143 -24.22 -3.20 -13.55
C PRO A 143 -23.07 -3.76 -12.74
N LYS A 144 -23.34 -4.29 -11.53
CA LYS A 144 -22.32 -4.90 -10.67
C LYS A 144 -21.68 -6.12 -11.30
N ILE A 145 -22.49 -7.01 -11.93
CA ILE A 145 -21.99 -8.21 -12.62
C ILE A 145 -21.10 -7.82 -13.80
N ILE A 146 -21.57 -6.91 -14.66
CA ILE A 146 -20.82 -6.46 -15.84
C ILE A 146 -19.51 -5.82 -15.40
N SER A 147 -19.55 -4.91 -14.42
CA SER A 147 -18.37 -4.24 -13.87
C SER A 147 -17.37 -5.21 -13.28
N THR A 148 -17.85 -6.24 -12.54
CA THR A 148 -16.98 -7.28 -11.97
C THR A 148 -16.25 -8.04 -13.08
N ILE A 149 -16.97 -8.50 -14.11
CA ILE A 149 -16.36 -9.24 -15.23
C ILE A 149 -15.30 -8.39 -15.95
N VAL A 150 -15.62 -7.13 -16.23
CA VAL A 150 -14.73 -6.22 -16.97
C VAL A 150 -13.48 -5.91 -16.12
N VAL A 151 -13.65 -5.42 -14.90
CA VAL A 151 -12.53 -4.94 -14.08
C VAL A 151 -11.64 -6.09 -13.64
N VAL A 152 -12.22 -7.18 -13.12
CA VAL A 152 -11.46 -8.36 -12.71
C VAL A 152 -10.71 -8.97 -13.90
N GLY A 153 -11.37 -9.09 -15.05
CA GLY A 153 -10.75 -9.60 -16.27
C GLY A 153 -9.50 -8.77 -16.66
N LEU A 154 -9.59 -7.45 -16.61
CA LEU A 154 -8.48 -6.55 -16.91
C LEU A 154 -7.32 -6.69 -15.90
N VAL A 155 -7.61 -6.75 -14.60
CA VAL A 155 -6.59 -6.90 -13.54
C VAL A 155 -5.85 -8.22 -13.69
N VAL A 156 -6.58 -9.34 -13.89
CA VAL A 156 -5.99 -10.68 -14.07
C VAL A 156 -5.08 -10.73 -15.30
N VAL A 157 -5.54 -10.22 -16.43
CA VAL A 157 -4.75 -10.19 -17.67
C VAL A 157 -3.48 -9.35 -17.48
N ALA A 158 -3.62 -8.13 -16.95
CA ALA A 158 -2.49 -7.23 -16.78
C ALA A 158 -1.44 -7.77 -15.76
N GLY A 159 -1.87 -8.40 -14.67
CA GLY A 159 -0.98 -8.94 -13.63
C GLY A 159 -0.08 -10.08 -14.10
N ILE A 160 -0.46 -10.80 -15.17
CA ILE A 160 0.32 -11.92 -15.72
C ILE A 160 1.55 -11.44 -16.51
N PHE A 161 1.50 -10.28 -17.15
CA PHE A 161 2.53 -9.87 -18.13
C PHE A 161 3.88 -9.45 -17.55
N GLY A 162 3.98 -8.99 -16.31
CA GLY A 162 5.28 -8.73 -15.66
C GLY A 162 5.81 -7.29 -15.80
N TYR A 163 7.06 -7.09 -15.34
CA TYR A 163 7.65 -5.77 -15.03
C TYR A 163 7.66 -4.77 -16.19
N ASP A 164 8.13 -5.15 -17.37
CA ASP A 164 8.33 -4.19 -18.48
C ASP A 164 6.99 -3.64 -19.02
N LEU A 165 5.95 -4.48 -19.08
CA LEU A 165 4.60 -4.03 -19.44
C LEU A 165 4.01 -3.15 -18.35
N ILE A 166 4.17 -3.53 -17.08
CA ILE A 166 3.72 -2.74 -15.93
C ILE A 166 4.31 -1.33 -16.02
N MET A 167 5.63 -1.20 -16.20
CA MET A 167 6.30 0.10 -16.28
C MET A 167 5.80 0.97 -17.44
N ARG A 168 5.52 0.39 -18.60
CA ARG A 168 4.95 1.12 -19.74
C ARG A 168 3.51 1.56 -19.50
N CYS A 169 2.68 0.66 -18.97
CA CYS A 169 1.30 0.97 -18.62
C CYS A 169 1.23 2.09 -17.57
N GLN A 170 2.11 2.07 -16.56
CA GLN A 170 2.16 3.08 -15.52
C GLN A 170 2.43 4.50 -16.08
N GLN A 171 3.29 4.65 -17.08
CA GLN A 171 3.53 5.95 -17.72
C GLN A 171 2.29 6.46 -18.44
N VAL A 172 1.61 5.62 -19.22
CA VAL A 172 0.39 5.99 -19.95
C VAL A 172 -0.74 6.33 -18.97
N ILE A 173 -0.97 5.48 -17.98
CA ILE A 173 -1.98 5.69 -16.94
C ILE A 173 -1.72 7.02 -16.23
N THR A 174 -0.47 7.32 -15.86
CA THR A 174 -0.09 8.58 -15.20
C THR A 174 -0.53 9.80 -16.01
N ILE A 175 -0.23 9.84 -17.31
CA ILE A 175 -0.54 10.99 -18.17
C ILE A 175 -2.06 11.16 -18.30
N VAL A 176 -2.76 10.07 -18.63
CA VAL A 176 -4.23 10.09 -18.82
C VAL A 176 -4.93 10.48 -17.52
N THR A 177 -4.53 9.87 -16.41
CA THR A 177 -5.08 10.18 -15.08
C THR A 177 -4.81 11.64 -14.70
N GLY A 178 -3.59 12.13 -14.92
CA GLY A 178 -3.25 13.54 -14.63
C GLY A 178 -4.14 14.54 -15.38
N VAL A 179 -4.32 14.36 -16.68
CA VAL A 179 -5.15 15.25 -17.51
C VAL A 179 -6.61 15.25 -17.03
N ILE A 180 -7.19 14.10 -16.82
CA ILE A 180 -8.61 14.00 -16.38
C ILE A 180 -8.76 14.46 -14.92
N THR A 181 -7.80 14.20 -14.04
CA THR A 181 -7.84 14.73 -12.66
C THR A 181 -7.87 16.24 -12.63
N VAL A 182 -7.08 16.90 -13.49
CA VAL A 182 -7.14 18.38 -13.63
C VAL A 182 -8.54 18.83 -14.09
N GLY A 183 -9.13 18.13 -15.07
CA GLY A 183 -10.53 18.37 -15.48
C GLY A 183 -11.52 18.21 -14.34
N PHE A 184 -11.37 17.18 -13.50
CA PHE A 184 -12.18 16.99 -12.30
C PHE A 184 -12.06 18.17 -11.33
N PHE A 185 -10.84 18.66 -11.09
CA PHE A 185 -10.62 19.81 -10.23
C PHE A 185 -11.30 21.07 -10.76
N ILE A 186 -11.23 21.32 -12.07
CA ILE A 186 -11.88 22.48 -12.71
C ILE A 186 -13.40 22.38 -12.57
N LEU A 187 -13.98 21.22 -12.87
CA LEU A 187 -15.45 21.02 -12.80
C LEU A 187 -15.96 21.01 -11.35
N GLY A 188 -15.20 20.44 -10.43
CA GLY A 188 -15.57 20.38 -9.01
C GLY A 188 -15.36 21.69 -8.26
N TRP A 189 -14.59 22.63 -8.81
CA TRP A 189 -14.27 23.91 -8.14
C TRP A 189 -15.51 24.70 -7.73
N GLY A 190 -16.54 24.72 -8.58
CA GLY A 190 -17.81 25.40 -8.31
C GLY A 190 -18.64 24.78 -7.18
N HIS A 191 -18.28 23.60 -6.69
CA HIS A 191 -18.95 22.91 -5.58
C HIS A 191 -18.22 23.07 -4.24
N ILE A 192 -17.14 23.86 -4.20
CA ILE A 192 -16.38 24.15 -2.99
C ILE A 192 -16.95 25.41 -2.32
N ASP A 193 -17.42 25.25 -1.10
CA ASP A 193 -17.79 26.34 -0.22
C ASP A 193 -16.65 26.62 0.77
N PHE A 194 -15.87 27.67 0.50
CA PHE A 194 -14.76 28.06 1.36
C PHE A 194 -15.23 28.55 2.74
N SER A 195 -16.48 28.98 2.89
CA SER A 195 -17.03 29.37 4.20
C SER A 195 -17.27 28.17 5.12
N ALA A 196 -17.41 26.98 4.54
CA ALA A 196 -17.56 25.73 5.29
C ALA A 196 -16.26 25.22 5.95
N ILE A 197 -15.09 25.73 5.56
CA ILE A 197 -13.80 25.29 6.08
C ILE A 197 -13.72 25.40 7.60
N ASP A 198 -14.26 26.49 8.16
CA ASP A 198 -14.25 26.75 9.60
C ASP A 198 -15.50 26.23 10.31
N SER A 199 -16.39 25.52 9.61
CA SER A 199 -17.64 24.97 10.17
C SER A 199 -17.43 23.80 11.15
N VAL A 200 -16.35 23.03 10.97
CA VAL A 200 -16.02 21.88 11.81
C VAL A 200 -15.07 22.33 12.93
N PRO A 201 -15.46 22.16 14.20
CA PRO A 201 -14.62 22.58 15.33
C PRO A 201 -13.35 21.72 15.43
N ALA A 202 -12.35 22.26 16.16
CA ALA A 202 -11.13 21.51 16.44
C ALA A 202 -11.42 20.25 17.28
N GLY A 203 -10.92 19.11 16.83
CA GLY A 203 -11.01 17.84 17.53
C GLY A 203 -9.87 17.61 18.51
N SER A 204 -9.96 16.50 19.23
CA SER A 204 -9.00 16.10 20.26
C SER A 204 -7.67 15.57 19.64
N LEU A 205 -6.60 15.61 20.43
CA LEU A 205 -5.32 15.01 20.02
C LEU A 205 -5.44 13.50 19.68
N PRO A 206 -6.16 12.66 20.47
CA PRO A 206 -6.38 11.27 20.06
C PRO A 206 -7.04 11.11 18.68
N ALA A 207 -8.03 11.93 18.37
CA ALA A 207 -8.69 11.91 17.06
C ALA A 207 -7.73 12.31 15.91
N MET A 208 -6.90 13.34 16.12
CA MET A 208 -5.85 13.74 15.19
C MET A 208 -4.87 12.60 14.92
N LEU A 209 -4.38 11.95 15.99
CA LEU A 209 -3.47 10.82 15.87
C LEU A 209 -4.12 9.63 15.15
N GLY A 210 -5.39 9.35 15.47
CA GLY A 210 -6.16 8.31 14.79
C GLY A 210 -6.26 8.54 13.28
N CYS A 211 -6.57 9.77 12.87
CA CYS A 211 -6.55 10.17 11.46
C CYS A 211 -5.17 9.96 10.82
N CYS A 212 -4.10 10.43 11.48
CA CYS A 212 -2.73 10.27 10.97
C CYS A 212 -2.36 8.80 10.77
N PHE A 213 -2.61 7.93 11.76
CA PHE A 213 -2.26 6.51 11.70
C PHE A 213 -3.15 5.73 10.73
N PHE A 214 -4.43 6.10 10.61
CA PHE A 214 -5.31 5.57 9.56
C PHE A 214 -4.75 5.87 8.16
N VAL A 215 -4.34 7.10 7.92
CA VAL A 215 -3.71 7.50 6.65
C VAL A 215 -2.38 6.76 6.44
N MET A 216 -1.54 6.62 7.47
CA MET A 216 -0.30 5.86 7.34
C MET A 216 -0.54 4.40 6.92
N THR A 217 -1.55 3.74 7.48
CA THR A 217 -1.89 2.35 7.11
C THR A 217 -2.51 2.24 5.74
N GLY A 218 -3.30 3.23 5.35
CA GLY A 218 -3.96 3.29 4.05
C GLY A 218 -3.02 3.66 2.89
N PHE A 219 -1.86 4.22 3.18
CA PHE A 219 -0.87 4.62 2.19
C PHE A 219 0.47 3.90 2.39
N GLY A 220 1.50 4.57 2.83
CA GLY A 220 2.85 4.04 2.80
C GLY A 220 3.04 2.70 3.55
N LEU A 221 2.40 2.48 4.70
CA LEU A 221 2.49 1.19 5.40
C LEU A 221 1.82 0.04 4.63
N GLY A 222 0.89 0.34 3.74
CA GLY A 222 0.33 -0.63 2.80
C GLY A 222 1.31 -1.05 1.69
N TRP A 223 2.37 -0.25 1.45
CA TRP A 223 3.33 -0.44 0.36
C TRP A 223 4.74 -0.87 0.83
N VAL A 224 5.03 -0.86 2.13
CA VAL A 224 6.39 -1.15 2.65
C VAL A 224 6.91 -2.53 2.26
N ASN A 225 6.04 -3.51 2.19
CA ASN A 225 6.36 -4.91 1.92
C ASN A 225 6.76 -5.20 0.48
N ILE A 226 6.58 -4.26 -0.43
CA ILE A 226 6.94 -4.39 -1.85
C ILE A 226 7.93 -3.30 -2.30
N ALA A 227 8.43 -2.49 -1.38
CA ALA A 227 9.25 -1.32 -1.66
C ALA A 227 10.51 -1.62 -2.48
N ALA A 228 11.18 -2.75 -2.24
CA ALA A 228 12.38 -3.16 -2.94
C ALA A 228 12.12 -3.87 -4.29
N ASP A 229 10.89 -4.31 -4.55
CA ASP A 229 10.52 -5.10 -5.73
C ASP A 229 10.77 -4.34 -7.05
N TYR A 230 10.69 -3.01 -7.00
CA TYR A 230 10.91 -2.13 -8.16
C TYR A 230 12.33 -1.54 -8.17
N SER A 231 12.93 -1.30 -7.01
CA SER A 231 14.28 -0.73 -6.90
C SER A 231 15.40 -1.76 -7.09
N ARG A 232 15.10 -3.06 -7.09
CA ARG A 232 16.08 -4.14 -7.33
C ARG A 232 16.74 -4.10 -8.71
N TYR A 233 16.10 -3.42 -9.66
CA TYR A 233 16.63 -3.26 -11.02
C TYR A 233 17.60 -2.08 -11.16
N LEU A 234 17.75 -1.23 -10.13
CA LEU A 234 18.65 -0.08 -10.21
C LEU A 234 20.13 -0.48 -10.16
N PRO A 235 21.00 0.25 -10.86
CA PRO A 235 22.45 0.10 -10.74
C PRO A 235 22.93 0.25 -9.29
N ARG A 236 23.97 -0.50 -8.89
CA ARG A 236 24.52 -0.48 -7.52
C ARG A 236 24.99 0.91 -7.08
N ASN A 237 25.56 1.69 -8.01
CA ASN A 237 26.04 3.04 -7.77
C ASN A 237 24.93 4.11 -7.72
N SER A 238 23.64 3.71 -7.76
CA SER A 238 22.53 4.65 -7.61
C SER A 238 22.53 5.30 -6.24
N SER A 239 22.29 6.63 -6.19
CA SER A 239 22.25 7.39 -4.95
C SER A 239 21.16 6.90 -3.99
N ASN A 240 21.50 6.60 -2.74
CA ASN A 240 20.53 6.26 -1.69
C ASN A 240 19.54 7.39 -1.45
N GLY A 241 20.04 8.63 -1.34
CA GLY A 241 19.18 9.82 -1.17
C GLY A 241 18.25 10.03 -2.37
N GLY A 242 18.73 9.76 -3.59
CA GLY A 242 17.90 9.82 -4.79
C GLY A 242 16.78 8.75 -4.78
N ILE A 243 17.09 7.52 -4.36
CA ILE A 243 16.09 6.44 -4.22
C ILE A 243 15.02 6.84 -3.21
N VAL A 244 15.42 7.28 -2.02
CA VAL A 244 14.47 7.73 -0.97
C VAL A 244 13.62 8.89 -1.48
N PHE A 245 14.23 9.91 -2.06
CA PHE A 245 13.51 11.08 -2.54
C PHE A 245 12.49 10.73 -3.62
N TRP A 246 12.91 10.07 -4.70
CA TRP A 246 12.02 9.82 -5.84
C TRP A 246 10.91 8.81 -5.52
N THR A 247 11.15 7.82 -4.66
CA THR A 247 10.12 6.92 -4.16
C THR A 247 9.11 7.67 -3.29
N THR A 248 9.59 8.42 -2.28
CA THR A 248 8.73 9.17 -1.36
C THR A 248 7.94 10.25 -2.09
N PHE A 249 8.60 11.04 -2.93
CA PHE A 249 7.97 12.13 -3.68
C PHE A 249 6.95 11.60 -4.68
N GLY A 250 7.32 10.58 -5.48
CA GLY A 250 6.42 9.98 -6.45
C GLY A 250 5.15 9.43 -5.83
N ALA A 251 5.28 8.73 -4.70
CA ALA A 251 4.14 8.16 -4.00
C ALA A 251 3.29 9.18 -3.22
N SER A 252 3.89 10.29 -2.74
CA SER A 252 3.20 11.24 -1.86
C SER A 252 2.50 12.36 -2.61
N ILE A 253 3.10 12.89 -3.68
CA ILE A 253 2.68 14.16 -4.25
C ILE A 253 1.23 14.16 -4.74
N ALA A 254 0.83 13.12 -5.49
CA ALA A 254 -0.54 12.99 -5.96
C ALA A 254 -1.52 12.86 -4.79
N ASN A 255 -1.21 12.01 -3.81
CA ASN A 255 -2.05 11.78 -2.66
C ASN A 255 -2.30 13.04 -1.84
N VAL A 256 -1.27 13.85 -1.59
CA VAL A 256 -1.41 15.11 -0.85
C VAL A 256 -2.41 16.05 -1.52
N PHE A 257 -2.29 16.24 -2.84
CA PHE A 257 -3.23 17.10 -3.58
C PHE A 257 -4.64 16.51 -3.65
N LEU A 258 -4.76 15.21 -3.89
CA LEU A 258 -6.05 14.54 -4.01
C LEU A 258 -6.81 14.53 -2.69
N ILE A 259 -6.15 14.21 -1.57
CA ILE A 259 -6.75 14.21 -0.25
C ILE A 259 -7.18 15.62 0.14
N PHE A 260 -6.33 16.63 -0.10
CA PHE A 260 -6.66 18.01 0.18
C PHE A 260 -7.89 18.48 -0.60
N TYR A 261 -7.97 18.15 -1.90
CA TYR A 261 -9.14 18.45 -2.70
C TYR A 261 -10.38 17.69 -2.23
N GLY A 262 -10.23 16.43 -1.85
CA GLY A 262 -11.28 15.62 -1.24
C GLY A 262 -11.80 16.22 0.09
N LEU A 263 -10.92 16.78 0.91
CA LEU A 263 -11.28 17.53 2.13
C LEU A 263 -12.13 18.76 1.82
N LEU A 264 -11.73 19.55 0.82
CA LEU A 264 -12.48 20.72 0.37
C LEU A 264 -13.90 20.37 -0.10
N LEU A 265 -14.02 19.31 -0.88
CA LEU A 265 -15.32 18.84 -1.34
C LEU A 265 -16.16 18.26 -0.20
N ALA A 266 -15.56 17.49 0.70
CA ALA A 266 -16.26 16.83 1.79
C ALA A 266 -16.78 17.84 2.84
N VAL A 267 -16.01 18.87 3.18
CA VAL A 267 -16.47 19.91 4.11
C VAL A 267 -17.59 20.76 3.50
N SER A 268 -17.62 20.86 2.17
CA SER A 268 -18.61 21.63 1.42
C SER A 268 -19.90 20.85 1.13
N ASN A 269 -19.88 19.50 1.22
CA ASN A 269 -21.01 18.65 0.85
C ASN A 269 -21.11 17.42 1.79
N ALA A 270 -21.97 17.55 2.81
CA ALA A 270 -22.16 16.52 3.83
C ALA A 270 -22.73 15.21 3.26
N ASP A 271 -23.69 15.29 2.31
CA ASP A 271 -24.30 14.09 1.71
C ASP A 271 -23.27 13.30 0.92
N MET A 272 -22.37 13.97 0.20
CA MET A 272 -21.27 13.32 -0.50
C MET A 272 -20.31 12.67 0.50
N ALA A 273 -19.95 13.37 1.57
CA ALA A 273 -19.04 12.86 2.59
C ALA A 273 -19.56 11.60 3.27
N GLU A 274 -20.87 11.50 3.54
CA GLU A 274 -21.52 10.31 4.09
C GLU A 274 -21.48 9.14 3.12
N ASN A 275 -21.78 9.38 1.84
CA ASN A 275 -21.84 8.33 0.81
C ASN A 275 -20.48 7.74 0.44
N VAL A 276 -19.38 8.44 0.70
CA VAL A 276 -18.00 7.97 0.44
C VAL A 276 -17.68 6.65 1.18
N GLY A 277 -18.35 6.37 2.30
CA GLY A 277 -18.19 5.10 3.03
C GLY A 277 -18.69 3.87 2.28
N ASN A 278 -19.67 4.03 1.39
CA ASN A 278 -20.28 2.94 0.62
C ASN A 278 -19.72 2.83 -0.79
N ASP A 279 -19.54 3.96 -1.45
CA ASP A 279 -19.00 4.07 -2.81
C ASP A 279 -18.02 5.25 -2.88
N PRO A 280 -16.73 5.01 -2.59
CA PRO A 280 -15.73 6.07 -2.52
C PRO A 280 -15.61 6.91 -3.79
N ILE A 281 -15.76 6.30 -4.95
CA ILE A 281 -15.59 6.94 -6.26
C ILE A 281 -16.92 7.50 -6.77
N GLY A 282 -18.00 6.75 -6.66
CA GLY A 282 -19.31 7.17 -7.14
C GLY A 282 -19.87 8.35 -6.35
N ALA A 283 -19.58 8.45 -5.06
CA ALA A 283 -19.93 9.62 -4.26
C ALA A 283 -19.27 10.90 -4.82
N MET A 284 -17.97 10.84 -5.13
CA MET A 284 -17.26 11.98 -5.77
C MET A 284 -17.79 12.31 -7.16
N ALA A 285 -18.28 11.31 -7.90
CA ALA A 285 -18.89 11.52 -9.21
C ALA A 285 -20.27 12.22 -9.16
N SER A 286 -20.87 12.40 -7.98
CA SER A 286 -22.21 13.02 -7.86
C SER A 286 -22.24 14.51 -8.26
N ILE A 287 -21.11 15.20 -8.17
CA ILE A 287 -20.97 16.62 -8.52
C ILE A 287 -20.62 16.84 -10.00
N LEU A 288 -20.38 15.78 -10.77
CA LEU A 288 -19.93 15.89 -12.16
C LEU A 288 -21.09 15.97 -13.13
N PRO A 289 -20.96 16.74 -14.23
CA PRO A 289 -21.90 16.70 -15.32
C PRO A 289 -21.86 15.33 -16.03
N THR A 290 -22.99 14.87 -16.54
CA THR A 290 -23.16 13.52 -17.14
C THR A 290 -22.12 13.20 -18.21
N TRP A 291 -21.76 14.18 -19.06
CA TRP A 291 -20.76 13.97 -20.11
C TRP A 291 -19.35 13.67 -19.59
N TYR A 292 -19.05 14.07 -18.35
CA TYR A 292 -17.74 13.82 -17.73
C TYR A 292 -17.66 12.51 -16.93
N LEU A 293 -18.78 11.86 -16.68
CA LEU A 293 -18.81 10.60 -15.92
C LEU A 293 -17.99 9.50 -16.60
N ILE A 294 -18.02 9.39 -17.92
CA ILE A 294 -17.27 8.35 -18.65
C ILE A 294 -15.75 8.58 -18.52
N PRO A 295 -15.17 9.75 -18.92
CA PRO A 295 -13.74 9.98 -18.74
C PRO A 295 -13.29 9.89 -17.27
N TYR A 296 -14.10 10.39 -16.33
CA TYR A 296 -13.84 10.25 -14.90
C TYR A 296 -13.74 8.78 -14.47
N THR A 297 -14.71 7.95 -14.85
CA THR A 297 -14.72 6.54 -14.47
C THR A 297 -13.57 5.77 -15.10
N ILE A 298 -13.24 6.05 -16.36
CA ILE A 298 -12.07 5.45 -17.02
C ILE A 298 -10.82 5.71 -16.19
N VAL A 299 -10.60 6.95 -15.75
CA VAL A 299 -9.44 7.33 -14.96
C VAL A 299 -9.47 6.74 -13.55
N ALA A 300 -10.63 6.73 -12.91
CA ALA A 300 -10.80 6.11 -11.61
C ALA A 300 -10.46 4.61 -11.66
N VAL A 301 -10.99 3.89 -12.63
CA VAL A 301 -10.70 2.46 -12.84
C VAL A 301 -9.22 2.25 -13.19
N LEU A 302 -8.64 3.02 -14.10
CA LEU A 302 -7.22 2.89 -14.47
C LEU A 302 -6.27 3.16 -13.29
N GLY A 303 -6.57 4.19 -12.47
CA GLY A 303 -5.78 4.50 -11.28
C GLY A 303 -5.82 3.38 -10.23
N LEU A 304 -7.00 2.82 -9.98
CA LEU A 304 -7.17 1.68 -9.07
C LEU A 304 -6.52 0.40 -9.63
N MET A 305 -6.69 0.14 -10.92
CA MET A 305 -6.05 -1.00 -11.60
C MET A 305 -4.53 -0.90 -11.56
N SER A 306 -3.97 0.31 -11.67
CA SER A 306 -2.53 0.54 -11.57
C SER A 306 -1.96 -0.03 -10.26
N GLY A 307 -2.61 0.27 -9.12
CA GLY A 307 -2.28 -0.30 -7.82
C GLY A 307 -2.48 -1.83 -7.78
N SER A 308 -3.64 -2.31 -8.22
CA SER A 308 -3.96 -3.75 -8.23
C SER A 308 -2.97 -4.57 -9.08
N ILE A 309 -2.50 -4.05 -10.20
CA ILE A 309 -1.50 -4.72 -11.05
C ILE A 309 -0.15 -4.82 -10.33
N MET A 310 0.28 -3.74 -9.65
CA MET A 310 1.50 -3.77 -8.83
C MET A 310 1.37 -4.75 -7.68
N ASP A 311 0.24 -4.76 -7.00
CA ASP A 311 -0.04 -5.71 -5.92
C ASP A 311 -0.04 -7.16 -6.42
N ASN A 312 -0.67 -7.46 -7.55
CA ASN A 312 -0.69 -8.81 -8.13
C ASN A 312 0.71 -9.31 -8.50
N TYR A 313 1.54 -8.44 -9.08
CA TYR A 313 2.93 -8.75 -9.38
C TYR A 313 3.72 -9.10 -8.09
N SER A 314 3.68 -8.23 -7.10
CA SER A 314 4.42 -8.40 -5.84
C SER A 314 3.83 -9.51 -4.97
N ASN A 315 2.53 -9.76 -5.07
CA ASN A 315 1.84 -10.85 -4.39
C ASN A 315 2.36 -12.21 -4.86
N GLY A 316 2.55 -12.37 -6.19
CA GLY A 316 3.20 -13.56 -6.73
C GLY A 316 4.61 -13.78 -6.16
N LEU A 317 5.42 -12.71 -6.03
CA LEU A 317 6.75 -12.77 -5.42
C LEU A 317 6.70 -13.12 -3.92
N ALA A 318 5.74 -12.56 -3.18
CA ALA A 318 5.56 -12.86 -1.76
C ALA A 318 5.18 -14.33 -1.52
N LEU A 319 4.29 -14.89 -2.34
CA LEU A 319 3.88 -16.31 -2.27
C LEU A 319 5.06 -17.25 -2.54
N LEU A 320 5.90 -16.94 -3.53
CA LEU A 320 7.13 -17.70 -3.79
C LEU A 320 8.12 -17.57 -2.62
N SER A 321 8.25 -16.37 -2.03
CA SER A 321 9.11 -16.11 -0.88
C SER A 321 8.66 -16.84 0.38
N PHE A 322 7.36 -17.07 0.53
CA PHE A 322 6.78 -17.90 1.58
C PHE A 322 7.20 -19.39 1.45
N GLY A 323 7.64 -19.81 0.26
CA GLY A 323 8.19 -21.14 0.02
C GLY A 323 7.32 -22.04 -0.84
N VAL A 324 6.27 -21.51 -1.44
CA VAL A 324 5.44 -22.25 -2.41
C VAL A 324 6.25 -22.43 -3.69
N LYS A 325 6.50 -23.66 -4.08
CA LYS A 325 7.29 -24.03 -5.27
C LYS A 325 6.42 -24.09 -6.52
N LEU A 326 6.04 -22.95 -7.04
CA LEU A 326 5.26 -22.81 -8.26
C LEU A 326 5.96 -21.86 -9.23
N PRO A 327 5.74 -22.00 -10.55
CA PRO A 327 6.11 -20.95 -11.50
C PRO A 327 5.43 -19.62 -11.12
N ARG A 328 6.11 -18.49 -11.31
CA ARG A 328 5.58 -17.14 -10.95
C ARG A 328 4.19 -16.89 -11.54
N THR A 329 3.98 -17.28 -12.79
CA THR A 329 2.69 -17.13 -13.49
C THR A 329 1.56 -17.91 -12.82
N VAL A 330 1.85 -19.11 -12.30
CA VAL A 330 0.87 -19.92 -11.57
C VAL A 330 0.57 -19.30 -10.20
N ALA A 331 1.59 -18.79 -9.50
CA ALA A 331 1.42 -18.07 -8.24
C ALA A 331 0.55 -16.82 -8.42
N ALA A 332 0.80 -16.02 -9.47
CA ALA A 332 0.00 -14.85 -9.81
C ALA A 332 -1.46 -15.24 -10.17
N ALA A 333 -1.65 -16.30 -10.94
CA ALA A 333 -3.00 -16.79 -11.29
C ALA A 333 -3.78 -17.28 -10.07
N LEU A 334 -3.13 -17.96 -9.11
CA LEU A 334 -3.74 -18.38 -7.85
C LEU A 334 -4.19 -17.17 -7.03
N THR A 335 -3.33 -16.16 -6.91
CA THR A 335 -3.67 -14.91 -6.21
C THR A 335 -4.83 -14.21 -6.89
N ALA A 336 -4.80 -14.10 -8.22
CA ALA A 336 -5.90 -13.51 -8.98
C ALA A 336 -7.24 -14.24 -8.77
N ALA A 337 -7.22 -15.58 -8.68
CA ALA A 337 -8.42 -16.35 -8.37
C ALA A 337 -8.98 -16.03 -6.96
N LEU A 338 -8.11 -15.86 -5.97
CA LEU A 338 -8.51 -15.45 -4.62
C LEU A 338 -9.03 -14.00 -4.61
N THR A 339 -8.43 -13.12 -5.39
CA THR A 339 -8.93 -11.75 -5.59
C THR A 339 -10.34 -11.74 -6.16
N VAL A 340 -10.63 -12.57 -7.18
CA VAL A 340 -11.99 -12.73 -7.71
C VAL A 340 -12.98 -13.10 -6.62
N LEU A 341 -12.66 -14.11 -5.80
CA LEU A 341 -13.52 -14.55 -4.70
C LEU A 341 -13.75 -13.43 -3.68
N GLY A 342 -12.70 -12.69 -3.30
CA GLY A 342 -12.79 -11.56 -2.39
C GLY A 342 -13.63 -10.41 -2.94
N VAL A 343 -13.43 -10.05 -4.20
CA VAL A 343 -14.21 -9.00 -4.89
C VAL A 343 -15.69 -9.38 -4.96
N VAL A 344 -16.01 -10.63 -5.32
CA VAL A 344 -17.40 -11.12 -5.35
C VAL A 344 -18.01 -11.04 -3.95
N TYR A 345 -17.27 -11.46 -2.91
CA TYR A 345 -17.77 -11.38 -1.55
C TYR A 345 -18.08 -9.93 -1.13
N VAL A 346 -17.15 -9.00 -1.30
CA VAL A 346 -17.34 -7.60 -0.89
C VAL A 346 -18.41 -6.91 -1.74
N THR A 347 -18.47 -7.18 -3.06
CA THR A 347 -19.41 -6.52 -3.96
C THR A 347 -20.85 -6.97 -3.77
N PHE A 348 -21.08 -8.26 -3.46
CA PHE A 348 -22.44 -8.86 -3.49
C PHE A 348 -22.95 -9.31 -2.11
N PHE A 349 -22.08 -9.48 -1.11
CA PHE A 349 -22.44 -10.04 0.19
C PHE A 349 -22.07 -9.17 1.38
N SER A 350 -21.36 -8.04 1.18
CA SER A 350 -21.07 -7.07 2.24
C SER A 350 -22.05 -5.90 2.19
N ASP A 351 -22.47 -5.41 3.37
CA ASP A 351 -23.37 -4.26 3.48
C ASP A 351 -22.68 -2.94 3.12
N THR A 352 -21.38 -2.81 3.43
CA THR A 352 -20.58 -1.60 3.17
C THR A 352 -19.18 -1.96 2.67
N PHE A 353 -18.54 -1.04 1.95
CA PHE A 353 -17.13 -1.17 1.58
C PHE A 353 -16.20 -0.82 2.76
N ILE A 354 -16.49 0.28 3.47
CA ILE A 354 -15.57 0.85 4.45
C ILE A 354 -15.33 -0.06 5.66
N GLY A 355 -16.34 -0.83 6.09
CA GLY A 355 -16.22 -1.72 7.24
C GLY A 355 -15.14 -2.79 7.06
N PRO A 356 -15.25 -3.71 6.06
CA PRO A 356 -14.22 -4.69 5.77
C PRO A 356 -12.85 -4.07 5.49
N PHE A 357 -12.81 -2.92 4.80
CA PHE A 357 -11.58 -2.22 4.49
C PHE A 357 -10.85 -1.72 5.75
N GLN A 358 -11.55 -1.04 6.66
CA GLN A 358 -10.96 -0.59 7.94
C GLN A 358 -10.54 -1.78 8.82
N GLY A 359 -11.35 -2.84 8.86
CA GLY A 359 -11.02 -4.06 9.59
C GLY A 359 -9.72 -4.70 9.11
N PHE A 360 -9.55 -4.76 7.81
CA PHE A 360 -8.33 -5.22 7.15
C PHE A 360 -7.13 -4.33 7.50
N LEU A 361 -7.23 -3.01 7.30
CA LEU A 361 -6.16 -2.05 7.61
C LEU A 361 -5.71 -2.12 9.07
N THR A 362 -6.67 -2.20 10.00
CA THR A 362 -6.37 -2.25 11.43
C THR A 362 -5.68 -3.55 11.82
N THR A 363 -6.17 -4.69 11.32
CA THR A 363 -5.67 -6.01 11.71
C THR A 363 -4.27 -6.29 11.17
N LEU A 364 -4.05 -6.06 9.87
CA LEU A 364 -2.78 -6.35 9.22
C LEU A 364 -1.79 -5.19 9.27
N GLY A 365 -2.27 -3.95 9.42
CA GLY A 365 -1.41 -2.78 9.58
C GLY A 365 -0.47 -2.87 10.77
N VAL A 366 -0.90 -3.49 11.88
CA VAL A 366 -0.07 -3.63 13.09
C VAL A 366 1.16 -4.53 12.85
N PRO A 367 1.05 -5.81 12.47
CA PRO A 367 2.23 -6.65 12.23
C PRO A 367 3.11 -6.11 11.08
N MET A 368 2.50 -5.49 10.05
CA MET A 368 3.25 -4.84 8.97
C MET A 368 4.02 -3.62 9.46
N ALA A 369 3.50 -2.86 10.42
CA ALA A 369 4.21 -1.74 11.04
C ALA A 369 5.42 -2.22 11.86
N VAL A 370 5.30 -3.33 12.63
CA VAL A 370 6.44 -3.94 13.33
C VAL A 370 7.52 -4.32 12.33
N TRP A 371 7.14 -5.08 11.30
CA TRP A 371 8.05 -5.55 10.26
C TRP A 371 8.73 -4.36 9.54
N ALA A 372 7.97 -3.32 9.19
CA ALA A 372 8.51 -2.12 8.54
C ALA A 372 9.57 -1.44 9.42
N GLY A 373 9.29 -1.27 10.72
CA GLY A 373 10.25 -0.73 11.67
C GLY A 373 11.53 -1.55 11.76
N MET A 374 11.40 -2.89 11.80
CA MET A 374 12.55 -3.81 11.82
C MET A 374 13.38 -3.70 10.55
N PHE A 375 12.72 -3.68 9.38
CA PHE A 375 13.44 -3.66 8.11
C PHE A 375 14.07 -2.29 7.82
N VAL A 376 13.42 -1.19 8.21
CA VAL A 376 14.02 0.16 8.21
C VAL A 376 15.28 0.19 9.08
N ALA A 377 15.24 -0.43 10.28
CA ALA A 377 16.43 -0.53 11.14
C ALA A 377 17.55 -1.32 10.45
N ASP A 378 17.26 -2.46 9.80
CA ASP A 378 18.25 -3.24 9.04
C ASP A 378 18.92 -2.38 7.97
N VAL A 379 18.11 -1.67 7.14
CA VAL A 379 18.63 -0.81 6.06
C VAL A 379 19.53 0.33 6.59
N ILE A 380 19.19 0.91 7.76
CA ILE A 380 19.96 2.00 8.40
C ILE A 380 21.26 1.47 9.02
N ILE A 381 21.21 0.32 9.70
CA ILE A 381 22.38 -0.27 10.37
C ILE A 381 23.35 -0.83 9.35
N ARG A 382 22.83 -1.54 8.32
CA ARG A 382 23.61 -2.21 7.29
C ARG A 382 24.39 -1.22 6.44
N LYS A 383 25.70 -1.43 6.34
CA LYS A 383 26.63 -0.57 5.57
C LYS A 383 27.10 -1.23 4.28
N LYS A 384 26.97 -2.56 4.17
CA LYS A 384 27.41 -3.36 3.04
C LYS A 384 26.22 -3.92 2.25
N ASP A 385 26.44 -4.37 1.04
CA ASP A 385 25.43 -5.02 0.23
C ASP A 385 25.04 -6.38 0.84
N TYR A 386 23.85 -6.88 0.48
CA TYR A 386 23.43 -8.22 0.89
C TYR A 386 24.21 -9.28 0.11
N SER A 387 24.63 -10.34 0.78
CA SER A 387 25.15 -11.53 0.11
C SER A 387 24.01 -12.28 -0.57
N THR A 388 23.90 -12.15 -1.88
CA THR A 388 22.80 -12.74 -2.64
C THR A 388 22.78 -14.28 -2.56
N ALA A 389 23.94 -14.94 -2.52
CA ALA A 389 24.03 -16.38 -2.35
C ALA A 389 23.47 -16.85 -1.01
N ASP A 390 23.82 -16.15 0.08
CA ASP A 390 23.40 -16.51 1.43
C ASP A 390 21.92 -16.24 1.71
N LEU A 391 21.25 -15.40 0.88
CA LEU A 391 19.80 -15.21 0.97
C LEU A 391 19.00 -16.49 0.64
N TYR A 392 19.63 -17.47 -0.01
CA TYR A 392 18.99 -18.73 -0.40
C TYR A 392 19.55 -19.94 0.33
N ASP A 393 20.60 -19.77 1.14
CA ASP A 393 21.24 -20.84 1.91
C ASP A 393 20.90 -20.72 3.41
N PRO A 394 20.08 -21.64 3.97
CA PRO A 394 19.79 -21.68 5.41
C PRO A 394 21.02 -21.91 6.29
N LYS A 395 22.14 -22.36 5.72
CA LYS A 395 23.42 -22.55 6.41
C LYS A 395 24.38 -21.37 6.21
N GLY A 396 24.02 -20.42 5.36
CA GLY A 396 24.76 -19.20 5.08
C GLY A 396 24.75 -18.23 6.26
N ARG A 397 25.33 -17.02 6.05
CA ARG A 397 25.51 -15.98 7.08
C ARG A 397 24.22 -15.48 7.73
N TYR A 398 23.06 -15.60 7.05
CA TYR A 398 21.77 -15.18 7.60
C TYR A 398 21.09 -16.26 8.45
N GLY A 399 21.55 -17.52 8.34
CA GLY A 399 21.02 -18.66 9.08
C GLY A 399 19.59 -19.04 8.66
N ALA A 400 19.05 -20.09 9.28
CA ALA A 400 17.69 -20.55 9.03
C ALA A 400 16.65 -19.70 9.78
N TRP A 401 16.90 -19.36 11.05
CA TRP A 401 15.97 -18.65 11.93
C TRP A 401 16.69 -17.61 12.78
N ASN A 402 16.08 -16.45 12.95
CA ASN A 402 16.51 -15.43 13.92
C ASN A 402 15.44 -15.26 15.01
N GLY A 403 15.68 -15.87 16.17
CA GLY A 403 14.73 -15.83 17.29
C GLY A 403 14.49 -14.42 17.86
N LYS A 404 15.50 -13.52 17.80
CA LYS A 404 15.34 -12.12 18.24
C LYS A 404 14.35 -11.38 17.34
N SER A 405 14.47 -11.55 16.03
CA SER A 405 13.54 -10.96 15.06
C SER A 405 12.11 -11.44 15.28
N PHE A 406 11.98 -12.74 15.53
CA PHE A 406 10.67 -13.33 15.81
C PHE A 406 10.05 -12.78 17.09
N ALA A 407 10.85 -12.67 18.16
CA ALA A 407 10.40 -12.10 19.42
C ALA A 407 9.93 -10.64 19.25
N ILE A 408 10.70 -9.81 18.51
CA ILE A 408 10.32 -8.42 18.24
C ILE A 408 8.99 -8.36 17.45
N LEU A 409 8.84 -9.19 16.40
CA LEU A 409 7.63 -9.23 15.59
C LEU A 409 6.41 -9.62 16.45
N VAL A 410 6.51 -10.68 17.24
CA VAL A 410 5.42 -11.16 18.09
C VAL A 410 5.06 -10.14 19.17
N VAL A 411 6.04 -9.65 19.92
CA VAL A 411 5.82 -8.68 21.00
C VAL A 411 5.21 -7.39 20.44
N GLY A 412 5.76 -6.85 19.36
CA GLY A 412 5.25 -5.64 18.74
C GLY A 412 3.83 -5.83 18.21
N THR A 413 3.52 -6.98 17.61
CA THR A 413 2.17 -7.29 17.11
C THR A 413 1.17 -7.44 18.26
N VAL A 414 1.50 -8.20 19.30
CA VAL A 414 0.64 -8.39 20.47
C VAL A 414 0.36 -7.04 21.15
N LEU A 415 1.39 -6.25 21.43
CA LEU A 415 1.20 -4.93 22.06
C LEU A 415 0.44 -3.97 21.14
N GLY A 416 0.70 -4.00 19.84
CA GLY A 416 0.00 -3.18 18.86
C GLY A 416 -1.49 -3.53 18.77
N TRP A 417 -1.85 -4.81 18.64
CA TRP A 417 -3.25 -5.22 18.61
C TRP A 417 -3.99 -4.90 19.92
N GLY A 418 -3.27 -4.84 21.04
CA GLY A 418 -3.84 -4.41 22.31
C GLY A 418 -4.24 -2.92 22.35
N LEU A 419 -3.75 -2.09 21.45
CA LEU A 419 -3.92 -0.64 21.43
C LEU A 419 -4.69 -0.11 20.20
N VAL A 420 -5.40 -0.97 19.48
CA VAL A 420 -6.28 -0.60 18.35
C VAL A 420 -7.69 -1.03 18.62
N VAL A 421 -8.66 -0.30 18.07
CA VAL A 421 -10.08 -0.70 18.06
C VAL A 421 -10.46 -1.18 16.69
N ASN A 422 -11.12 -2.33 16.61
CA ASN A 422 -11.62 -2.88 15.37
C ASN A 422 -13.07 -3.36 15.57
N THR A 423 -13.99 -2.61 14.99
CA THR A 423 -15.43 -2.88 15.05
C THR A 423 -15.99 -3.40 13.73
N ALA A 424 -15.13 -3.66 12.75
CA ALA A 424 -15.54 -4.10 11.42
C ALA A 424 -16.25 -5.47 11.41
N ALA A 425 -15.94 -6.33 12.37
CA ALA A 425 -16.62 -7.61 12.57
C ALA A 425 -16.55 -8.03 14.03
N SER A 426 -17.59 -8.72 14.51
CA SER A 426 -17.68 -9.15 15.92
C SER A 426 -16.50 -10.04 16.36
N TRP A 427 -15.97 -10.87 15.47
CA TRP A 427 -14.81 -11.72 15.75
C TRP A 427 -13.48 -10.95 15.85
N LEU A 428 -13.44 -9.66 15.52
CA LEU A 428 -12.28 -8.77 15.69
C LEU A 428 -12.33 -7.98 17.01
N ASN A 429 -13.44 -8.05 17.74
CA ASN A 429 -13.63 -7.28 18.99
C ASN A 429 -12.65 -7.65 20.11
N TRP A 430 -11.86 -8.71 19.98
CA TRP A 430 -10.81 -9.06 20.95
C TRP A 430 -9.66 -8.04 20.94
N GLN A 431 -9.46 -7.31 19.87
CA GLN A 431 -8.43 -6.26 19.79
C GLN A 431 -8.74 -5.13 20.80
N GLY A 432 -7.72 -4.34 21.16
CA GLY A 432 -7.88 -3.24 22.10
C GLY A 432 -7.87 -3.66 23.58
N TYR A 433 -7.39 -4.84 23.91
CA TYR A 433 -7.34 -5.35 25.28
C TYR A 433 -6.39 -4.58 26.22
N LEU A 434 -5.41 -3.81 25.69
CA LEU A 434 -4.55 -2.93 26.48
C LEU A 434 -5.12 -1.53 26.65
N LEU A 435 -6.17 -1.15 25.92
CA LEU A 435 -6.82 0.14 26.08
C LEU A 435 -7.42 0.32 27.48
N PHE A 436 -7.67 -0.77 28.21
CA PHE A 436 -8.10 -0.72 29.60
C PHE A 436 -7.23 0.21 30.46
N PHE A 437 -5.91 0.26 30.20
CA PHE A 437 -4.97 1.10 30.94
C PHE A 437 -5.06 2.59 30.60
N ILE A 438 -5.74 2.97 29.52
CA ILE A 438 -5.82 4.36 29.01
C ILE A 438 -7.27 4.82 28.76
N GLY A 439 -8.22 4.25 29.48
CA GLY A 439 -9.63 4.68 29.45
C GLY A 439 -10.60 3.72 28.78
N GLY A 440 -10.12 2.53 28.35
CA GLY A 440 -10.95 1.50 27.73
C GLY A 440 -11.25 1.76 26.25
N LYS A 441 -12.04 0.88 25.64
CA LYS A 441 -12.44 0.97 24.23
C LYS A 441 -13.41 2.11 23.93
N GLU A 442 -14.10 2.62 24.95
CA GLU A 442 -15.00 3.77 24.86
C GLU A 442 -14.29 5.08 25.26
N GLY A 443 -13.05 5.00 25.71
CA GLY A 443 -12.26 6.16 26.10
C GLY A 443 -11.77 6.98 24.91
N SER A 444 -11.42 8.24 25.16
CA SER A 444 -10.96 9.16 24.12
C SER A 444 -9.73 8.66 23.34
N TRP A 445 -8.86 7.87 23.98
CA TRP A 445 -7.66 7.31 23.37
C TRP A 445 -7.93 6.09 22.45
N ALA A 446 -9.12 5.51 22.50
CA ALA A 446 -9.52 4.44 21.61
C ALA A 446 -9.48 4.87 20.13
N ALA A 447 -9.89 6.10 19.85
CA ALA A 447 -9.87 6.68 18.50
C ALA A 447 -8.45 6.90 17.94
N ALA A 448 -7.44 6.95 18.81
CA ALA A 448 -6.05 7.22 18.39
C ALA A 448 -5.41 6.06 17.64
N ASN A 449 -5.92 4.82 17.77
CA ASN A 449 -5.31 3.62 17.16
C ASN A 449 -3.79 3.53 17.37
N LEU A 450 -3.33 3.82 18.59
CA LEU A 450 -1.91 3.90 18.97
C LEU A 450 -1.11 2.64 18.63
N GLY A 451 -1.79 1.51 18.45
CA GLY A 451 -1.16 0.23 18.17
C GLY A 451 -0.27 0.24 16.94
N VAL A 452 -0.61 1.01 15.91
CA VAL A 452 0.18 1.10 14.67
C VAL A 452 1.55 1.75 14.94
N ILE A 453 1.56 2.90 15.63
CA ILE A 453 2.81 3.61 15.90
C ILE A 453 3.65 2.89 16.95
N VAL A 454 3.03 2.30 17.97
CA VAL A 454 3.71 1.49 18.98
C VAL A 454 4.38 0.27 18.32
N ALA A 455 3.68 -0.41 17.42
CA ALA A 455 4.20 -1.52 16.64
C ALA A 455 5.43 -1.11 15.81
N LEU A 456 5.35 0.02 15.08
CA LEU A 456 6.45 0.57 14.30
C LEU A 456 7.66 0.90 15.16
N ILE A 457 7.44 1.56 16.30
CA ILE A 457 8.52 1.94 17.24
C ILE A 457 9.17 0.69 17.85
N ILE A 458 8.40 -0.31 18.25
CA ILE A 458 8.93 -1.57 18.79
C ILE A 458 9.78 -2.28 17.74
N GLY A 459 9.30 -2.34 16.49
CA GLY A 459 10.07 -2.92 15.39
C GLY A 459 11.41 -2.20 15.19
N LEU A 460 11.36 -0.87 15.07
CA LEU A 460 12.55 -0.02 14.86
C LEU A 460 13.52 -0.08 16.05
N ALA A 461 13.04 0.25 17.25
CA ALA A 461 13.89 0.32 18.44
C ALA A 461 14.41 -1.08 18.84
N GLY A 462 13.55 -2.10 18.79
CA GLY A 462 13.96 -3.48 19.09
C GLY A 462 15.06 -3.96 18.15
N SER A 463 14.97 -3.68 16.85
CA SER A 463 16.03 -4.05 15.91
C SER A 463 17.31 -3.22 16.11
N LEU A 464 17.19 -1.92 16.34
CA LEU A 464 18.35 -1.07 16.67
C LEU A 464 19.09 -1.53 17.93
N MET A 465 18.37 -2.07 18.91
CA MET A 465 18.95 -2.53 20.17
C MET A 465 19.54 -3.95 20.08
N PHE A 466 18.86 -4.88 19.42
CA PHE A 466 19.17 -6.30 19.52
C PHE A 466 19.81 -6.91 18.27
N GLN A 467 19.73 -6.26 17.10
CA GLN A 467 20.20 -6.84 15.83
C GLN A 467 21.54 -6.26 15.33
N ARG A 468 22.05 -5.16 15.90
CA ARG A 468 23.33 -4.55 15.45
C ARG A 468 24.50 -5.53 15.41
N GLY A 469 24.62 -6.37 16.44
CA GLY A 469 25.68 -7.39 16.51
C GLY A 469 25.51 -8.50 15.47
N ASP A 470 24.30 -8.87 15.16
CA ASP A 470 24.00 -9.91 14.16
C ASP A 470 24.30 -9.36 12.74
N ILE A 471 23.88 -8.11 12.46
CA ILE A 471 24.19 -7.44 11.18
C ILE A 471 25.71 -7.26 11.01
N ALA A 472 26.44 -6.83 12.03
CA ALA A 472 27.90 -6.71 11.97
C ALA A 472 28.60 -8.04 11.62
N LYS A 473 28.12 -9.16 12.18
CA LYS A 473 28.62 -10.50 11.82
C LYS A 473 28.28 -10.88 10.39
N GLN A 474 27.07 -10.55 9.93
CA GLN A 474 26.64 -10.80 8.56
C GLN A 474 27.43 -10.00 7.53
N GLU A 475 27.94 -8.83 7.90
CA GLU A 475 28.76 -7.95 7.05
C GLU A 475 30.25 -8.27 7.10
N ALA A 476 30.72 -9.13 8.01
CA ALA A 476 32.15 -9.40 8.19
C ALA A 476 32.81 -9.72 6.85
N ASP A 477 33.26 -10.07 6.14
CA ASP A 477 33.96 -10.38 4.90
C ASP A 477 33.29 -9.86 3.59
N LEU A 478 32.31 -8.98 3.69
CA LEU A 478 31.69 -8.36 2.51
C LEU A 478 32.39 -7.06 2.12
N PRO A 479 32.47 -6.70 0.83
CA PRO A 479 32.93 -5.39 0.40
C PRO A 479 32.00 -4.28 0.91
N VAL A 480 32.53 -3.07 1.05
CA VAL A 480 31.71 -1.90 1.42
C VAL A 480 30.80 -1.54 0.23
N SER A 481 29.53 -1.28 0.50
CA SER A 481 28.58 -0.82 -0.53
C SER A 481 29.03 0.53 -1.09
N GLU A 482 29.08 0.66 -2.40
CA GLU A 482 29.27 1.95 -3.06
C GLU A 482 28.03 2.81 -2.81
N ALA A 483 28.22 3.97 -2.17
CA ALA A 483 27.15 4.86 -1.68
C ALA A 483 26.60 5.77 -2.79
#